data_c8654c62d681fd7f560571b98aa5bafb
#
_entry.id   c8654c62d681fd7f560571b98aa5bafb
#
_cell.length_a   1.000
_cell.length_b   1.000
_cell.length_c   1.000
_cell.angle_alpha   90.00
_cell.angle_beta   90.00
_cell.angle_gamma   90.00
#
_symmetry.space_group_name_H-M   'P 1'
#
loop_
_entity.id
_entity.type
_entity.pdbx_description
1 polymer ?
#
loop_
_entity_poly.entity_id
_entity_poly.type
_entity_poly.pdbx_seq_one_letter_code
_entity_poly.pdbx_strand_id
1 'polypeptide(L)'
;MNDIKVTQKPIADLIPYSRNPRRNDEAVPMVMNSIKEFGFKVPVVIDKNNIIVCGHTRFKAALKLGLETVPCIVADDLSDEQIKAFRLADNKVSERAEWDFEILSGELDDIINIDMDSFGFESIDFEEPEEDDSEKVNERERTGNAYNLDEYDLSLIHISEPTR
;
A
#
# COMPACT_ATOMS: atom_id res chain seq x y z
N MET A 1 -10.88 -11.20 -17.68
CA MET A 1 -10.54 -10.28 -16.57
C MET A 1 -11.74 -9.35 -16.43
N ASN A 2 -12.39 -9.31 -15.27
CA ASN A 2 -13.51 -8.37 -15.07
C ASN A 2 -12.94 -6.96 -14.91
N ASP A 3 -13.56 -5.97 -15.56
CA ASP A 3 -13.16 -4.58 -15.41
C ASP A 3 -13.41 -4.10 -13.98
N ILE A 4 -12.35 -3.68 -13.29
CA ILE A 4 -12.46 -3.13 -11.95
C ILE A 4 -13.12 -1.75 -12.03
N LYS A 5 -14.26 -1.61 -11.39
CA LYS A 5 -15.01 -0.35 -11.34
C LYS A 5 -14.93 0.29 -9.96
N VAL A 6 -14.48 1.54 -9.92
CA VAL A 6 -14.54 2.35 -8.70
C VAL A 6 -15.88 3.08 -8.65
N THR A 7 -16.59 2.95 -7.53
CA THR A 7 -17.88 3.61 -7.28
C THR A 7 -17.83 4.41 -5.99
N GLN A 8 -18.49 5.57 -5.96
CA GLN A 8 -18.66 6.32 -4.71
C GLN A 8 -19.78 5.67 -3.88
N LYS A 9 -19.49 5.36 -2.63
CA LYS A 9 -20.46 4.79 -1.68
C LYS A 9 -20.61 5.71 -0.48
N PRO A 10 -21.85 5.90 0.04
CA PRO A 10 -22.04 6.57 1.32
C PRO A 10 -21.26 5.84 2.42
N ILE A 11 -20.50 6.59 3.21
CA ILE A 11 -19.68 5.99 4.27
C ILE A 11 -20.52 5.27 5.31
N ALA A 12 -21.76 5.76 5.52
CA ALA A 12 -22.73 5.17 6.42
C ALA A 12 -23.19 3.75 6.02
N ASP A 13 -23.08 3.42 4.74
CA ASP A 13 -23.47 2.10 4.21
C ASP A 13 -22.37 1.04 4.37
N LEU A 14 -21.14 1.46 4.70
CA LEU A 14 -20.01 0.56 4.84
C LEU A 14 -19.99 -0.09 6.23
N ILE A 15 -19.80 -1.40 6.24
CA ILE A 15 -19.79 -2.20 7.46
C ILE A 15 -18.35 -2.67 7.75
N PRO A 16 -17.73 -2.21 8.85
CA PRO A 16 -16.43 -2.72 9.25
C PRO A 16 -16.51 -4.22 9.58
N TYR A 17 -15.50 -4.99 9.12
CA TYR A 17 -15.44 -6.40 9.47
C TYR A 17 -15.10 -6.58 10.95
N SER A 18 -16.04 -7.13 11.73
CA SER A 18 -15.95 -7.24 13.19
C SER A 18 -14.81 -8.12 13.71
N ARG A 19 -14.33 -9.07 12.88
CA ARG A 19 -13.25 -10.01 13.21
C ARG A 19 -11.93 -9.63 12.53
N ASN A 20 -11.71 -8.33 12.26
CA ASN A 20 -10.45 -7.87 11.68
C ASN A 20 -9.31 -8.09 12.70
N PRO A 21 -8.29 -8.92 12.38
CA PRO A 21 -7.21 -9.21 13.31
C PRO A 21 -6.20 -8.06 13.44
N ARG A 22 -6.19 -7.10 12.49
CA ARG A 22 -5.20 -6.02 12.44
C ARG A 22 -5.66 -4.82 13.26
N ARG A 23 -4.81 -4.40 14.19
CA ARG A 23 -4.95 -3.13 14.91
C ARG A 23 -4.13 -2.07 14.19
N ASN A 24 -4.76 -0.98 13.79
CA ASN A 24 -4.15 0.06 12.97
C ASN A 24 -4.59 1.47 13.36
N ASP A 25 -4.96 1.65 14.63
CA ASP A 25 -5.47 2.94 15.10
C ASP A 25 -4.40 4.04 15.08
N GLU A 26 -3.13 3.68 15.30
CA GLU A 26 -1.98 4.59 15.23
C GLU A 26 -1.72 5.11 13.81
N ALA A 27 -2.01 4.34 12.79
CA ALA A 27 -1.86 4.77 11.40
C ALA A 27 -3.00 5.69 10.91
N VAL A 28 -4.09 5.83 11.65
CA VAL A 28 -5.24 6.63 11.22
C VAL A 28 -4.90 8.10 11.01
N PRO A 29 -4.16 8.79 11.90
CA PRO A 29 -3.76 10.19 11.68
C PRO A 29 -2.94 10.39 10.40
N MET A 30 -1.96 9.51 10.12
CA MET A 30 -1.13 9.55 8.92
C MET A 30 -1.97 9.40 7.66
N VAL A 31 -2.93 8.46 7.65
CA VAL A 31 -3.86 8.28 6.54
C VAL A 31 -4.81 9.48 6.38
N MET A 32 -5.23 10.12 7.49
CA MET A 32 -6.01 11.37 7.42
C MET A 32 -5.23 12.48 6.74
N ASN A 33 -3.95 12.65 7.08
CA ASN A 33 -3.06 13.63 6.45
C ASN A 33 -2.90 13.34 4.97
N SER A 34 -2.65 12.07 4.61
CA SER A 34 -2.56 11.64 3.21
C SER A 34 -3.85 11.93 2.42
N ILE A 35 -5.03 11.69 3.00
CA ILE A 35 -6.30 12.00 2.34
C ILE A 35 -6.50 13.51 2.17
N LYS A 36 -6.08 14.32 3.15
CA LYS A 36 -6.17 15.79 3.06
C LYS A 36 -5.25 16.34 1.98
N GLU A 37 -4.01 15.87 1.92
CA GLU A 37 -2.99 16.37 1.00
C GLU A 37 -3.24 15.90 -0.43
N PHE A 38 -3.44 14.61 -0.62
CA PHE A 38 -3.50 14.01 -1.96
C PHE A 38 -4.92 13.67 -2.42
N GLY A 39 -5.91 13.76 -1.55
CA GLY A 39 -7.25 13.24 -1.78
C GLY A 39 -7.33 11.72 -1.59
N PHE A 40 -8.52 11.17 -1.70
CA PHE A 40 -8.76 9.73 -1.53
C PHE A 40 -8.36 8.95 -2.79
N LYS A 41 -7.07 8.60 -2.91
CA LYS A 41 -6.49 7.99 -4.14
C LYS A 41 -6.61 6.48 -4.19
N VAL A 42 -6.63 5.79 -3.03
CA VAL A 42 -6.66 4.32 -2.96
C VAL A 42 -8.03 3.86 -2.43
N PRO A 43 -8.90 3.25 -3.27
CA PRO A 43 -10.25 2.85 -2.88
C PRO A 43 -10.30 1.87 -1.70
N VAL A 44 -11.44 1.83 -1.01
CA VAL A 44 -11.78 0.77 -0.06
C VAL A 44 -12.33 -0.42 -0.82
N VAL A 45 -11.91 -1.65 -0.51
CA VAL A 45 -12.49 -2.86 -1.10
C VAL A 45 -13.57 -3.39 -0.18
N ILE A 46 -14.76 -3.60 -0.71
CA ILE A 46 -15.93 -4.13 -0.01
C ILE A 46 -16.47 -5.38 -0.71
N ASP A 47 -17.19 -6.21 0.03
CA ASP A 47 -17.94 -7.32 -0.57
C ASP A 47 -19.34 -6.86 -1.06
N LYS A 48 -20.11 -7.80 -1.61
CA LYS A 48 -21.49 -7.58 -2.07
C LYS A 48 -22.46 -7.09 -0.99
N ASN A 49 -22.12 -7.26 0.30
CA ASN A 49 -22.92 -6.84 1.45
C ASN A 49 -22.38 -5.53 2.07
N ASN A 50 -21.50 -4.80 1.38
CA ASN A 50 -20.80 -3.62 1.84
C ASN A 50 -19.89 -3.86 3.07
N ILE A 51 -19.51 -5.10 3.38
CA ILE A 51 -18.55 -5.41 4.44
C ILE A 51 -17.15 -5.11 3.92
N ILE A 52 -16.37 -4.37 4.70
CA ILE A 52 -15.01 -3.98 4.31
C ILE A 52 -14.10 -5.21 4.27
N VAL A 53 -13.46 -5.40 3.10
CA VAL A 53 -12.45 -6.43 2.87
C VAL A 53 -11.06 -5.85 3.13
N CYS A 54 -10.70 -4.75 2.46
CA CYS A 54 -9.42 -4.05 2.62
C CYS A 54 -9.66 -2.55 2.78
N GLY A 55 -8.80 -1.87 3.56
CA GLY A 55 -8.86 -0.42 3.74
C GLY A 55 -9.58 0.06 5.01
N HIS A 56 -9.62 -0.74 6.09
CA HIS A 56 -10.22 -0.33 7.36
C HIS A 56 -9.63 0.96 7.94
N THR A 57 -8.32 1.19 7.78
CA THR A 57 -7.66 2.44 8.23
C THR A 57 -8.17 3.64 7.45
N ARG A 58 -8.31 3.51 6.11
CA ARG A 58 -8.87 4.56 5.23
C ARG A 58 -10.32 4.87 5.57
N PHE A 59 -11.12 3.85 5.86
CA PHE A 59 -12.50 4.02 6.33
C PHE A 59 -12.55 4.79 7.66
N LYS A 60 -11.73 4.42 8.66
CA LYS A 60 -11.64 5.13 9.94
C LYS A 60 -11.19 6.58 9.76
N ALA A 61 -10.20 6.82 8.89
CA ALA A 61 -9.72 8.15 8.57
C ALA A 61 -10.83 9.00 7.91
N ALA A 62 -11.55 8.43 6.94
CA ALA A 62 -12.66 9.10 6.27
C ALA A 62 -13.80 9.48 7.24
N LEU A 63 -14.14 8.60 8.18
CA LEU A 63 -15.11 8.90 9.25
C LEU A 63 -14.66 10.08 10.11
N LYS A 64 -13.39 10.09 10.55
CA LYS A 64 -12.84 11.19 11.35
C LYS A 64 -12.74 12.50 10.58
N LEU A 65 -12.58 12.43 9.27
CA LEU A 65 -12.58 13.60 8.37
C LEU A 65 -13.99 14.11 8.05
N GLY A 66 -15.04 13.38 8.42
CA GLY A 66 -16.42 13.74 8.13
C GLY A 66 -16.79 13.61 6.65
N LEU A 67 -16.15 12.71 5.91
CA LEU A 67 -16.48 12.48 4.50
C LEU A 67 -17.84 11.79 4.39
N GLU A 68 -18.69 12.26 3.49
CA GLU A 68 -20.02 11.66 3.25
C GLU A 68 -19.92 10.40 2.38
N THR A 69 -19.00 10.38 1.43
CA THR A 69 -18.79 9.26 0.50
C THR A 69 -17.32 8.90 0.41
N VAL A 70 -17.04 7.66 0.03
CA VAL A 70 -15.69 7.16 -0.23
C VAL A 70 -15.67 6.30 -1.50
N PRO A 71 -14.54 6.33 -2.26
CA PRO A 71 -14.38 5.47 -3.41
C PRO A 71 -14.24 4.01 -2.97
N CYS A 72 -15.05 3.14 -3.57
CA CYS A 72 -15.07 1.71 -3.28
C CYS A 72 -14.93 0.86 -4.53
N ILE A 73 -14.30 -0.30 -4.37
CA ILE A 73 -14.32 -1.41 -5.32
C ILE A 73 -15.15 -2.53 -4.70
N VAL A 74 -16.12 -3.06 -5.44
CA VAL A 74 -16.94 -4.18 -4.99
C VAL A 74 -16.31 -5.47 -5.50
N ALA A 75 -15.87 -6.34 -4.60
CA ALA A 75 -15.37 -7.68 -4.89
C ALA A 75 -16.53 -8.67 -4.91
N ASP A 76 -17.40 -8.55 -5.93
CA ASP A 76 -18.59 -9.40 -6.13
C ASP A 76 -18.31 -10.68 -6.93
N ASP A 77 -17.13 -10.78 -7.51
CA ASP A 77 -16.59 -11.92 -8.24
C ASP A 77 -15.90 -12.98 -7.36
N LEU A 78 -15.72 -12.69 -6.06
CA LEU A 78 -15.06 -13.59 -5.11
C LEU A 78 -16.07 -14.36 -4.25
N SER A 79 -15.76 -15.64 -3.99
CA SER A 79 -16.50 -16.42 -2.99
C SER A 79 -16.24 -15.94 -1.57
N ASP A 80 -17.09 -16.32 -0.60
CA ASP A 80 -16.94 -15.93 0.81
C ASP A 80 -15.59 -16.43 1.40
N GLU A 81 -15.09 -17.58 0.93
CA GLU A 81 -13.79 -18.11 1.33
C GLU A 81 -12.65 -17.29 0.73
N GLN A 82 -12.75 -16.94 -0.56
CA GLN A 82 -11.77 -16.06 -1.23
C GLN A 82 -11.72 -14.68 -0.60
N ILE A 83 -12.85 -14.09 -0.21
CA ILE A 83 -12.91 -12.82 0.53
C ILE A 83 -12.13 -12.90 1.85
N LYS A 84 -12.29 -14.01 2.61
CA LYS A 84 -11.53 -14.22 3.86
C LYS A 84 -10.04 -14.37 3.61
N ALA A 85 -9.67 -15.16 2.61
CA ALA A 85 -8.28 -15.39 2.23
C ALA A 85 -7.63 -14.09 1.72
N PHE A 86 -8.31 -13.33 0.86
CA PHE A 86 -7.82 -12.07 0.33
C PHE A 86 -7.56 -11.04 1.44
N ARG A 87 -8.47 -10.91 2.40
CA ARG A 87 -8.29 -10.02 3.55
C ARG A 87 -7.00 -10.31 4.34
N LEU A 88 -6.69 -11.60 4.55
CA LEU A 88 -5.47 -11.99 5.26
C LEU A 88 -4.22 -11.83 4.39
N ALA A 89 -4.30 -12.20 3.11
CA ALA A 89 -3.18 -12.12 2.18
C ALA A 89 -2.74 -10.66 1.95
N ASP A 90 -3.66 -9.73 1.71
CA ASP A 90 -3.39 -8.31 1.52
C ASP A 90 -2.62 -7.71 2.71
N ASN A 91 -3.06 -8.03 3.93
CA ASN A 91 -2.37 -7.60 5.13
C ASN A 91 -0.96 -8.22 5.26
N LYS A 92 -0.83 -9.52 4.95
CA LYS A 92 0.44 -10.24 5.13
C LYS A 92 1.51 -9.83 4.12
N VAL A 93 1.11 -9.59 2.87
CA VAL A 93 2.03 -9.11 1.82
C VAL A 93 2.58 -7.73 2.19
N SER A 94 1.73 -6.83 2.70
CA SER A 94 2.16 -5.48 3.13
C SER A 94 3.20 -5.49 4.25
N GLU A 95 3.28 -6.55 5.06
CA GLU A 95 4.29 -6.70 6.13
C GLU A 95 5.67 -7.17 5.62
N ARG A 96 5.75 -7.61 4.37
CA ARG A 96 6.98 -8.14 3.78
C ARG A 96 7.80 -7.11 3.01
N ALA A 97 7.22 -5.93 2.76
CA ALA A 97 7.92 -4.84 2.10
C ALA A 97 8.89 -4.16 3.08
N GLU A 98 10.13 -3.99 2.66
CA GLU A 98 11.18 -3.27 3.39
C GLU A 98 11.59 -2.05 2.58
N TRP A 99 12.09 -1.02 3.26
CA TRP A 99 12.61 0.16 2.63
C TRP A 99 14.10 -0.02 2.28
N ASP A 100 14.47 0.38 1.08
CA ASP A 100 15.86 0.70 0.78
C ASP A 100 16.12 2.12 1.28
N PHE A 101 16.83 2.24 2.40
CA PHE A 101 17.01 3.53 3.08
C PHE A 101 17.88 4.52 2.31
N GLU A 102 18.82 4.05 1.48
CA GLU A 102 19.65 4.94 0.65
C GLU A 102 18.78 5.63 -0.42
N ILE A 103 17.95 4.83 -1.11
CA ILE A 103 17.03 5.36 -2.11
C ILE A 103 15.96 6.23 -1.45
N LEU A 104 15.40 5.79 -0.31
CA LEU A 104 14.36 6.53 0.41
C LEU A 104 14.84 7.91 0.86
N SER A 105 16.09 8.02 1.36
CA SER A 105 16.66 9.31 1.75
C SER A 105 16.71 10.28 0.58
N GLY A 106 17.16 9.82 -0.59
CA GLY A 106 17.20 10.64 -1.80
C GLY A 106 15.81 11.12 -2.24
N GLU A 107 14.80 10.24 -2.20
CA GLU A 107 13.42 10.60 -2.54
C GLU A 107 12.83 11.62 -1.54
N LEU A 108 13.14 11.50 -0.26
CA LEU A 108 12.69 12.45 0.76
C LEU A 108 13.34 13.83 0.59
N ASP A 109 14.62 13.89 0.23
CA ASP A 109 15.34 15.14 -0.03
C ASP A 109 14.77 15.93 -1.21
N ASP A 110 14.23 15.25 -2.20
CA ASP A 110 13.59 15.86 -3.37
C ASP A 110 12.18 16.45 -3.05
N ILE A 111 11.58 16.08 -1.90
CA ILE A 111 10.26 16.57 -1.49
C ILE A 111 10.40 17.79 -0.57
N ILE A 112 10.35 18.98 -1.16
CA ILE A 112 10.66 20.24 -0.42
C ILE A 112 9.42 20.87 0.24
N ASN A 113 8.23 20.73 -0.37
CA ASN A 113 7.04 21.52 0.00
C ASN A 113 5.96 20.72 0.75
N ILE A 114 6.23 19.46 1.05
CA ILE A 114 5.29 18.56 1.75
C ILE A 114 5.96 18.08 3.03
N ASP A 115 5.27 18.22 4.14
CA ASP A 115 5.72 17.73 5.46
C ASP A 115 5.59 16.21 5.53
N MET A 116 6.69 15.51 5.23
CA MET A 116 6.74 14.05 5.21
C MET A 116 6.65 13.42 6.61
N ASP A 117 7.01 14.18 7.67
CA ASP A 117 6.89 13.71 9.06
C ASP A 117 5.42 13.42 9.41
N SER A 118 4.49 14.21 8.86
CA SER A 118 3.05 14.01 9.04
C SER A 118 2.52 12.68 8.52
N PHE A 119 3.32 11.96 7.72
CA PHE A 119 3.02 10.63 7.18
C PHE A 119 3.81 9.51 7.88
N GLY A 120 4.61 9.83 8.91
CA GLY A 120 5.34 8.88 9.74
C GLY A 120 6.78 8.64 9.33
N PHE A 121 7.40 9.58 8.64
CA PHE A 121 8.83 9.53 8.29
C PHE A 121 9.74 10.21 9.35
N GLU A 122 9.17 10.81 10.39
CA GLU A 122 9.90 11.48 11.49
C GLU A 122 10.84 10.59 12.31
N SER A 123 10.57 9.27 12.32
CA SER A 123 11.33 8.30 13.12
C SER A 123 12.30 7.45 12.30
N ILE A 124 12.56 7.83 11.07
CA ILE A 124 13.59 7.17 10.27
C ILE A 124 14.92 7.80 10.61
N ASP A 125 15.55 7.30 11.69
CA ASP A 125 16.97 7.58 11.95
C ASP A 125 17.77 6.88 10.84
N PHE A 126 18.27 7.68 9.90
CA PHE A 126 19.30 7.24 8.98
C PHE A 126 20.60 7.15 9.80
N GLU A 127 20.80 6.05 10.54
CA GLU A 127 22.11 5.73 11.11
C GLU A 127 23.05 5.56 9.91
N GLU A 128 23.91 6.56 9.69
CA GLU A 128 25.07 6.36 8.83
C GLU A 128 25.81 5.12 9.36
N PRO A 129 26.08 4.12 8.52
CA PRO A 129 26.85 2.97 8.98
C PRO A 129 28.17 3.52 9.52
N GLU A 130 28.49 3.22 10.80
CA GLU A 130 29.79 3.57 11.38
C GLU A 130 30.85 3.12 10.38
N GLU A 131 31.65 4.06 9.87
CA GLU A 131 32.78 3.74 9.03
C GLU A 131 33.71 2.86 9.85
N ASP A 132 33.60 1.56 9.67
CA ASP A 132 34.59 0.61 10.16
C ASP A 132 35.88 0.85 9.36
N ASP A 133 36.81 1.56 9.96
CA ASP A 133 38.08 1.99 9.42
C ASP A 133 39.08 0.80 9.28
N SER A 134 38.59 -0.36 8.80
CA SER A 134 39.39 -1.52 8.49
C SER A 134 39.06 -2.12 7.14
N GLU A 135 40.01 -1.96 6.22
CA GLU A 135 40.26 -2.69 4.97
C GLU A 135 39.70 -2.15 3.65
N LYS A 136 40.63 -1.49 2.92
CA LYS A 136 40.82 -1.45 1.47
C LYS A 136 39.68 -2.00 0.62
N VAL A 137 38.81 -1.13 0.15
CA VAL A 137 37.82 -1.42 -0.86
C VAL A 137 38.48 -1.39 -2.24
N ASN A 138 38.46 -2.52 -2.93
CA ASN A 138 38.68 -2.60 -4.36
C ASN A 138 37.62 -1.76 -5.09
N GLU A 139 38.07 -0.83 -5.91
CA GLU A 139 37.24 -0.11 -6.87
C GLU A 139 36.42 -1.11 -7.71
N ARG A 140 35.16 -1.30 -7.36
CA ARG A 140 34.16 -1.87 -8.25
C ARG A 140 33.41 -0.73 -8.89
N GLU A 141 33.51 -0.71 -10.20
CA GLU A 141 32.88 0.23 -11.12
C GLU A 141 31.42 0.50 -10.73
N ARG A 142 31.08 1.78 -10.55
CA ARG A 142 29.71 2.28 -10.46
C ARG A 142 29.06 2.12 -11.84
N THR A 143 28.50 0.95 -12.10
CA THR A 143 27.52 0.81 -13.17
C THR A 143 26.15 1.08 -12.56
N GLY A 144 25.50 2.13 -13.07
CA GLY A 144 24.16 2.51 -12.64
C GLY A 144 23.19 1.33 -12.73
N ASN A 145 22.52 1.03 -11.64
CA ASN A 145 21.50 -0.01 -11.60
C ASN A 145 20.26 0.45 -12.35
N ALA A 146 20.28 0.28 -13.68
CA ALA A 146 19.03 0.14 -14.40
C ALA A 146 18.40 -1.19 -13.93
N TYR A 147 17.14 -1.16 -13.47
CA TYR A 147 16.37 -2.35 -13.14
C TYR A 147 16.51 -3.35 -14.29
N ASN A 148 17.22 -4.45 -14.06
CA ASN A 148 17.36 -5.51 -15.05
C ASN A 148 16.08 -6.36 -15.02
N LEU A 149 15.17 -6.09 -15.96
CA LEU A 149 13.93 -6.84 -16.14
C LEU A 149 14.17 -8.30 -16.55
N ASP A 150 15.42 -8.67 -16.90
CA ASP A 150 15.79 -10.03 -17.31
C ASP A 150 15.90 -11.01 -16.12
N GLU A 151 15.86 -10.53 -14.87
CA GLU A 151 15.91 -11.39 -13.67
C GLU A 151 14.52 -11.93 -13.25
N TYR A 152 13.45 -11.39 -13.81
CA TYR A 152 12.11 -11.94 -13.63
C TYR A 152 11.84 -12.98 -14.72
N ASP A 153 11.85 -14.25 -14.32
CA ASP A 153 11.45 -15.36 -15.20
C ASP A 153 9.95 -15.22 -15.56
N LEU A 154 9.69 -14.56 -16.69
CA LEU A 154 8.35 -14.40 -17.27
C LEU A 154 7.81 -15.68 -17.89
N SER A 155 8.52 -16.82 -17.80
CA SER A 155 8.12 -18.11 -18.36
C SER A 155 6.86 -18.73 -17.72
N LEU A 156 6.41 -18.18 -16.57
CA LEU A 156 5.21 -18.65 -15.86
C LEU A 156 3.92 -17.96 -16.30
N ILE A 157 3.95 -16.98 -17.20
CA ILE A 157 2.75 -16.38 -17.77
C ILE A 157 2.36 -17.16 -19.02
N HIS A 158 1.73 -18.31 -18.86
CA HIS A 158 1.04 -19.00 -19.94
C HIS A 158 -0.30 -18.29 -20.22
N ILE A 159 -0.26 -17.36 -21.18
CA ILE A 159 -1.49 -16.88 -21.83
C ILE A 159 -1.89 -17.98 -22.82
N SER A 160 -2.87 -18.81 -22.44
CA SER A 160 -3.51 -19.72 -23.36
C SER A 160 -4.30 -18.91 -24.40
N GLU A 161 -3.89 -18.95 -25.66
CA GLU A 161 -4.65 -18.39 -26.77
C GLU A 161 -6.01 -19.12 -26.90
N PRO A 162 -7.09 -18.38 -27.17
CA PRO A 162 -8.37 -19.02 -27.45
C PRO A 162 -8.28 -19.76 -28.78
N THR A 163 -8.42 -21.06 -28.75
CA THR A 163 -8.63 -21.91 -29.95
C THR A 163 -9.92 -21.50 -30.68
N ARG A 164 -9.76 -21.25 -31.97
CA ARG A 164 -10.86 -21.05 -32.93
C ARG A 164 -11.76 -22.28 -33.04
#